data_0d4b38f3d8fcb1a0f9aada99a2c08548
#
_entry.id   0d4b38f3d8fcb1a0f9aada99a2c08548
#
_cell.length_a   1.000
_cell.length_b   1.000
_cell.length_c   1.000
_cell.angle_alpha   90.00
_cell.angle_beta   90.00
_cell.angle_gamma   90.00
#
_symmetry.space_group_name_H-M   'P 1'
#
loop_
_entity.id
_entity.type
_entity.pdbx_description
1 polymer ?
#
loop_
_entity_poly.entity_id
_entity_poly.type
_entity_poly.pdbx_seq_one_letter_code
_entity_poly.pdbx_strand_id
1 'polypeptide(L)'
;MQVDTTFSTEEDSIDKFSIDTLLIKSEIMESFRSGTNVFKATDSVKILRGGFASVNDLTTYYRDQEKIVTDKIADDASRPVLWYEDAQLIGDSITIYLEDGQIKNLLVNNNSFMLSQNKNFDQRFDQTSSDSVHLYFINNRLERAEFAGKVQSIYYLYDEEAANGLVKSTAHSATIVFKDNDIDQVRLFGSPTSE
;
A
#
# COMPACT_ATOMS: atom_id res chain seq x y z
N MET A 1 17.39 -3.57 14.50
CA MET A 1 17.17 -4.85 13.81
C MET A 1 16.21 -5.65 14.69
N GLN A 2 14.97 -5.75 14.28
CA GLN A 2 13.96 -6.54 14.98
C GLN A 2 13.81 -7.84 14.21
N VAL A 3 13.97 -8.97 14.87
CA VAL A 3 13.80 -10.32 14.29
C VAL A 3 12.50 -10.88 14.87
N ASP A 4 11.45 -10.98 14.06
CA ASP A 4 10.21 -11.66 14.43
C ASP A 4 10.32 -13.11 13.95
N THR A 5 10.14 -14.06 14.87
CA THR A 5 10.17 -15.49 14.57
C THR A 5 8.75 -16.06 14.69
N THR A 6 8.17 -16.49 13.58
CA THR A 6 6.88 -17.20 13.58
C THR A 6 7.10 -18.71 13.49
N PHE A 7 6.42 -19.48 14.35
CA PHE A 7 6.41 -20.96 14.34
C PHE A 7 5.11 -21.46 13.71
N SER A 8 5.21 -22.30 12.69
CA SER A 8 4.07 -23.06 12.16
C SER A 8 4.23 -24.55 12.51
N THR A 9 3.24 -25.10 13.18
CA THR A 9 3.15 -26.55 13.48
C THR A 9 2.21 -27.22 12.51
N GLU A 10 2.72 -27.87 11.48
CA GLU A 10 2.05 -28.98 10.77
C GLU A 10 3.05 -30.13 10.61
N GLU A 11 2.54 -31.35 10.79
CA GLU A 11 3.29 -32.60 10.82
C GLU A 11 4.03 -32.84 9.50
N ASP A 12 5.26 -32.55 9.49
CA ASP A 12 6.47 -33.14 8.98
C ASP A 12 7.59 -32.10 9.05
N SER A 13 8.34 -32.22 10.09
CA SER A 13 9.34 -31.33 10.62
C SER A 13 10.41 -30.91 9.64
N ILE A 14 10.26 -29.72 9.07
CA ILE A 14 11.36 -28.79 8.92
C ILE A 14 10.81 -27.44 9.35
N ASP A 15 11.18 -26.98 10.55
CA ASP A 15 10.88 -25.62 11.01
C ASP A 15 11.42 -24.61 9.99
N LYS A 16 10.56 -24.09 9.13
CA LYS A 16 10.89 -22.97 8.25
C LYS A 16 10.87 -21.72 9.11
N PHE A 17 12.03 -21.31 9.60
CA PHE A 17 12.22 -19.98 10.15
C PHE A 17 12.07 -18.94 9.04
N SER A 18 11.02 -18.16 9.08
CA SER A 18 10.86 -16.96 8.25
C SER A 18 11.45 -15.79 9.02
N ILE A 19 12.59 -15.27 8.58
CA ILE A 19 13.20 -14.05 9.12
C ILE A 19 12.67 -12.89 8.26
N ASP A 20 11.74 -12.11 8.80
CA ASP A 20 11.29 -10.87 8.18
C ASP A 20 12.20 -9.71 8.64
N THR A 21 13.05 -9.23 7.74
CA THR A 21 14.02 -8.18 8.04
C THR A 21 13.52 -6.84 7.52
N LEU A 22 13.32 -5.89 8.45
CA LEU A 22 13.08 -4.48 8.10
C LEU A 22 14.42 -3.79 7.81
N LEU A 23 14.59 -3.30 6.59
CA LEU A 23 15.74 -2.54 6.13
C LEU A 23 15.32 -1.08 5.93
N ILE A 24 15.98 -0.14 6.61
CA ILE A 24 15.77 1.30 6.43
C ILE A 24 17.12 1.92 6.08
N LYS A 25 17.14 2.76 5.03
CA LYS A 25 18.26 3.60 4.65
C LYS A 25 17.79 5.04 4.54
N SER A 26 18.54 6.00 5.09
CA SER A 26 18.30 7.45 4.99
C SER A 26 19.61 8.19 5.27
N GLU A 27 19.64 9.49 5.04
CA GLU A 27 20.78 10.34 5.41
C GLU A 27 20.81 10.60 6.94
N ILE A 28 19.62 10.77 7.57
CA ILE A 28 19.50 11.05 8.99
C ILE A 28 18.55 10.03 9.63
N MET A 29 18.96 9.47 10.76
CA MET A 29 18.13 8.60 11.61
C MET A 29 18.18 9.04 13.05
N GLU A 30 17.02 9.24 13.68
CA GLU A 30 16.87 9.66 15.06
C GLU A 30 15.95 8.69 15.81
N SER A 31 16.27 8.39 17.05
CA SER A 31 15.44 7.51 17.89
C SER A 31 15.21 8.16 19.25
N PHE A 32 13.95 8.46 19.53
CA PHE A 32 13.49 9.08 20.76
C PHE A 32 12.78 8.03 21.63
N ARG A 33 13.35 7.71 22.81
CA ARG A 33 12.80 6.66 23.70
C ARG A 33 12.07 7.25 24.92
N SER A 34 12.37 8.48 25.27
CA SER A 34 11.71 9.15 26.39
C SER A 34 10.46 9.88 25.92
N GLY A 35 9.30 9.49 26.40
CA GLY A 35 8.01 10.17 26.18
C GLY A 35 7.21 9.62 25.01
N THR A 36 7.76 9.53 23.81
CA THR A 36 6.97 9.21 22.59
C THR A 36 7.39 7.93 21.86
N ASN A 37 8.48 7.28 22.24
CA ASN A 37 9.02 6.07 21.62
C ASN A 37 8.95 6.09 20.07
N VAL A 38 9.55 7.14 19.49
CA VAL A 38 9.49 7.43 18.04
C VAL A 38 10.84 7.15 17.40
N PHE A 39 10.82 6.57 16.21
CA PHE A 39 11.94 6.54 15.27
C PHE A 39 11.62 7.42 14.08
N LYS A 40 12.58 8.23 13.64
CA LYS A 40 12.45 9.13 12.50
C LYS A 40 13.62 8.94 11.55
N ALA A 41 13.30 8.83 10.27
CA ALA A 41 14.26 8.79 9.17
C ALA A 41 13.96 9.95 8.22
N THR A 42 14.99 10.70 7.84
CA THR A 42 14.86 11.89 7.00
C THR A 42 15.87 11.86 5.87
N ASP A 43 15.50 12.42 4.75
CA ASP A 43 16.26 12.56 3.50
C ASP A 43 16.61 11.24 2.83
N SER A 44 16.11 11.08 1.59
CA SER A 44 16.35 9.91 0.74
C SER A 44 16.00 8.57 1.42
N VAL A 45 14.89 8.54 2.15
CA VAL A 45 14.47 7.37 2.91
C VAL A 45 14.05 6.25 1.97
N LYS A 46 14.62 5.05 2.18
CA LYS A 46 14.25 3.81 1.51
C LYS A 46 13.92 2.77 2.56
N ILE A 47 12.76 2.14 2.42
CA ILE A 47 12.30 1.08 3.32
C ILE A 47 12.07 -0.18 2.49
N LEU A 48 12.49 -1.32 3.02
CA LEU A 48 12.23 -2.63 2.44
C LEU A 48 11.89 -3.62 3.56
N ARG A 49 10.77 -4.33 3.41
CA ARG A 49 10.34 -5.40 4.31
C ARG A 49 9.44 -6.40 3.57
N GLY A 50 9.90 -7.64 3.40
CA GLY A 50 9.13 -8.65 2.65
C GLY A 50 8.73 -8.15 1.27
N GLY A 51 7.43 -8.19 0.94
CA GLY A 51 6.85 -7.66 -0.30
C GLY A 51 6.59 -6.16 -0.32
N PHE A 52 6.99 -5.44 0.72
CA PHE A 52 6.76 -4.00 0.89
C PHE A 52 8.04 -3.22 0.63
N ALA A 53 7.96 -2.15 -0.17
CA ALA A 53 9.02 -1.19 -0.36
C ALA A 53 8.47 0.25 -0.36
N SER A 54 9.25 1.22 0.14
CA SER A 54 8.88 2.63 0.07
C SER A 54 10.09 3.51 -0.20
N VAL A 55 9.85 4.59 -0.95
CA VAL A 55 10.79 5.70 -1.15
C VAL A 55 10.08 7.00 -0.80
N ASN A 56 10.70 7.80 0.08
CA ASN A 56 10.16 9.05 0.58
C ASN A 56 11.27 9.91 1.19
N ASP A 57 10.94 11.11 1.65
CA ASP A 57 11.91 12.02 2.29
C ASP A 57 11.73 12.13 3.80
N LEU A 58 10.60 11.63 4.33
CA LEU A 58 10.34 11.63 5.76
C LEU A 58 9.52 10.41 6.16
N THR A 59 10.05 9.61 7.06
CA THR A 59 9.33 8.51 7.71
C THR A 59 9.41 8.64 9.22
N THR A 60 8.25 8.56 9.88
CA THR A 60 8.13 8.53 11.33
C THR A 60 7.44 7.24 11.77
N TYR A 61 8.10 6.45 12.61
CA TYR A 61 7.54 5.23 13.20
C TYR A 61 7.22 5.46 14.68
N TYR A 62 5.93 5.47 15.00
CA TYR A 62 5.38 5.54 16.35
C TYR A 62 5.25 4.11 16.90
N ARG A 63 6.28 3.64 17.62
CA ARG A 63 6.38 2.24 18.05
C ARG A 63 5.23 1.80 18.93
N ASP A 64 4.83 2.61 19.91
CA ASP A 64 3.75 2.29 20.85
C ASP A 64 2.35 2.27 20.21
N GLN A 65 2.23 2.83 19.00
CA GLN A 65 1.00 2.85 18.21
C GLN A 65 1.03 1.88 17.03
N GLU A 66 2.14 1.18 16.84
CA GLU A 66 2.40 0.34 15.66
C GLU A 66 2.03 1.07 14.36
N LYS A 67 2.42 2.37 14.27
CA LYS A 67 2.04 3.24 13.15
C LYS A 67 3.27 3.83 12.47
N ILE A 68 3.35 3.66 11.15
CA ILE A 68 4.36 4.30 10.30
C ILE A 68 3.68 5.39 9.48
N VAL A 69 4.27 6.56 9.43
CA VAL A 69 3.80 7.68 8.61
C VAL A 69 4.94 8.11 7.69
N THR A 70 4.66 8.20 6.40
CA THR A 70 5.57 8.80 5.42
C THR A 70 4.90 10.04 4.85
N ASP A 71 5.60 11.16 4.90
CA ASP A 71 5.05 12.45 4.51
C ASP A 71 5.89 13.11 3.43
N LYS A 72 5.22 13.87 2.59
CA LYS A 72 5.82 14.90 1.74
C LYS A 72 6.31 16.04 2.62
N ILE A 73 7.57 16.43 2.50
CA ILE A 73 8.20 17.43 3.40
C ILE A 73 7.92 18.89 3.01
N ALA A 74 7.57 19.14 1.75
CA ALA A 74 7.26 20.47 1.22
C ALA A 74 6.36 20.35 -0.01
N ASP A 75 5.73 21.43 -0.44
CA ASP A 75 4.78 21.42 -1.57
C ASP A 75 5.41 21.03 -2.90
N ASP A 76 6.67 21.37 -3.10
CA ASP A 76 7.48 21.05 -4.29
C ASP A 76 8.32 19.77 -4.13
N ALA A 77 8.28 19.13 -2.96
CA ALA A 77 8.99 17.88 -2.70
C ALA A 77 8.34 16.68 -3.38
N SER A 78 9.12 15.64 -3.58
CA SER A 78 8.65 14.35 -4.08
C SER A 78 7.60 13.75 -3.14
N ARG A 79 6.56 13.18 -3.73
CA ARG A 79 5.54 12.47 -2.95
C ARG A 79 6.06 11.10 -2.52
N PRO A 80 5.68 10.62 -1.33
CA PRO A 80 5.90 9.23 -0.93
C PRO A 80 5.39 8.24 -1.98
N VAL A 81 6.22 7.26 -2.30
CA VAL A 81 5.86 6.13 -3.15
C VAL A 81 6.02 4.85 -2.35
N LEU A 82 5.03 3.99 -2.45
CA LEU A 82 4.99 2.71 -1.78
C LEU A 82 4.65 1.62 -2.79
N TRP A 83 5.38 0.53 -2.76
CA TRP A 83 5.11 -0.69 -3.51
C TRP A 83 4.70 -1.79 -2.54
N TYR A 84 3.66 -2.50 -2.88
CA TYR A 84 3.21 -3.68 -2.18
C TYR A 84 2.79 -4.71 -3.22
N GLU A 85 3.50 -5.85 -3.27
CA GLU A 85 3.35 -6.85 -4.34
C GLU A 85 3.40 -6.17 -5.73
N ASP A 86 2.35 -6.34 -6.54
CA ASP A 86 2.25 -5.79 -7.91
C ASP A 86 1.60 -4.39 -7.97
N ALA A 87 1.35 -3.78 -6.81
CA ALA A 87 0.73 -2.46 -6.72
C ALA A 87 1.73 -1.37 -6.30
N GLN A 88 1.55 -0.19 -6.86
CA GLN A 88 2.22 1.05 -6.47
C GLN A 88 1.20 2.07 -5.98
N LEU A 89 1.50 2.70 -4.86
CA LEU A 89 0.69 3.72 -4.21
C LEU A 89 1.48 5.02 -4.09
N ILE A 90 0.86 6.14 -4.40
CA ILE A 90 1.45 7.48 -4.31
C ILE A 90 0.42 8.41 -3.64
N GLY A 91 0.88 9.30 -2.79
CA GLY A 91 0.06 10.34 -2.16
C GLY A 91 0.92 11.38 -1.47
N ASP A 92 0.32 12.40 -0.90
CA ASP A 92 1.08 13.42 -0.14
C ASP A 92 1.49 12.89 1.24
N SER A 93 0.72 11.95 1.79
CA SER A 93 1.02 11.22 3.03
C SER A 93 0.53 9.78 2.94
N ILE A 94 1.32 8.83 3.44
CA ILE A 94 0.95 7.43 3.55
C ILE A 94 1.10 7.01 5.01
N THR A 95 0.01 6.54 5.61
CA THR A 95 0.00 5.99 6.98
C THR A 95 -0.24 4.49 6.92
N ILE A 96 0.62 3.73 7.59
CA ILE A 96 0.52 2.27 7.71
C ILE A 96 0.26 1.95 9.18
N TYR A 97 -0.79 1.20 9.44
CA TYR A 97 -1.10 0.63 10.75
C TYR A 97 -0.72 -0.84 10.74
N LEU A 98 0.03 -1.22 11.75
CA LEU A 98 0.45 -2.59 11.98
C LEU A 98 -0.35 -3.19 13.13
N GLU A 99 -0.45 -4.50 13.16
CA GLU A 99 -0.96 -5.31 14.27
C GLU A 99 -0.09 -6.56 14.34
N ASP A 100 0.58 -6.76 15.48
CA ASP A 100 1.57 -7.83 15.66
C ASP A 100 2.64 -7.87 14.55
N GLY A 101 3.07 -6.67 14.12
CA GLY A 101 4.07 -6.52 13.05
C GLY A 101 3.54 -6.72 11.62
N GLN A 102 2.28 -7.12 11.42
CA GLN A 102 1.67 -7.27 10.10
C GLN A 102 0.91 -6.01 9.68
N ILE A 103 0.81 -5.76 8.38
CA ILE A 103 0.02 -4.63 7.86
C ILE A 103 -1.47 -4.95 8.06
N LYS A 104 -2.17 -4.08 8.80
CA LYS A 104 -3.61 -4.13 9.02
C LYS A 104 -4.37 -3.16 8.12
N ASN A 105 -3.92 -1.92 8.10
CA ASN A 105 -4.51 -0.86 7.29
C ASN A 105 -3.43 0.02 6.67
N LEU A 106 -3.72 0.53 5.49
CA LEU A 106 -2.90 1.52 4.83
C LEU A 106 -3.79 2.65 4.33
N LEU A 107 -3.47 3.89 4.69
CA LEU A 107 -4.22 5.07 4.29
C LEU A 107 -3.29 5.99 3.49
N VAL A 108 -3.68 6.30 2.25
CA VAL A 108 -3.04 7.33 1.43
C VAL A 108 -3.92 8.56 1.42
N ASN A 109 -3.37 9.69 1.84
CA ASN A 109 -4.09 10.95 1.92
C ASN A 109 -3.57 11.95 0.88
N ASN A 110 -4.49 12.70 0.33
CA ASN A 110 -4.32 13.76 -0.65
C ASN A 110 -3.62 13.30 -1.93
N ASN A 111 -4.27 13.55 -3.04
CA ASN A 111 -3.76 13.22 -4.37
C ASN A 111 -3.35 11.75 -4.50
N SER A 112 -4.19 10.84 -3.99
CA SER A 112 -3.90 9.42 -4.03
C SER A 112 -3.92 8.90 -5.47
N PHE A 113 -2.94 8.06 -5.79
CA PHE A 113 -2.85 7.34 -7.05
C PHE A 113 -2.40 5.90 -6.80
N MET A 114 -3.16 4.97 -7.33
CA MET A 114 -2.85 3.55 -7.28
C MET A 114 -2.63 3.03 -8.69
N LEU A 115 -1.55 2.31 -8.88
CA LEU A 115 -1.20 1.60 -10.10
C LEU A 115 -1.10 0.12 -9.75
N SER A 116 -1.77 -0.74 -10.50
CA SER A 116 -1.70 -2.18 -10.32
C SER A 116 -1.33 -2.85 -11.64
N GLN A 117 -0.31 -3.70 -11.63
CA GLN A 117 0.09 -4.43 -12.83
C GLN A 117 -1.00 -5.41 -13.22
N ASN A 118 -1.34 -5.44 -14.49
CA ASN A 118 -2.29 -6.41 -14.99
C ASN A 118 -1.65 -7.79 -15.10
N LYS A 119 -2.27 -8.82 -14.55
CA LYS A 119 -1.73 -10.18 -14.51
C LYS A 119 -1.56 -10.83 -15.90
N ASN A 120 -2.39 -10.43 -16.87
CA ASN A 120 -2.40 -11.03 -18.19
C ASN A 120 -1.48 -10.31 -19.19
N PHE A 121 -1.06 -9.08 -18.88
CA PHE A 121 -0.27 -8.25 -19.77
C PHE A 121 0.75 -7.39 -19.01
N ASP A 122 2.00 -7.74 -19.10
CA ASP A 122 3.12 -7.09 -18.38
C ASP A 122 3.28 -5.59 -18.63
N GLN A 123 2.71 -5.06 -19.72
CA GLN A 123 2.84 -3.64 -20.09
C GLN A 123 1.55 -2.83 -19.83
N ARG A 124 0.55 -3.42 -19.17
CA ARG A 124 -0.72 -2.75 -18.86
C ARG A 124 -0.91 -2.64 -17.37
N PHE A 125 -1.36 -1.46 -16.96
CA PHE A 125 -1.57 -1.13 -15.56
C PHE A 125 -2.96 -0.58 -15.37
N ASP A 126 -3.72 -1.20 -14.48
CA ASP A 126 -4.96 -0.64 -13.98
C ASP A 126 -4.62 0.54 -13.07
N GLN A 127 -5.37 1.63 -13.19
CA GLN A 127 -5.06 2.90 -12.56
C GLN A 127 -6.29 3.46 -11.85
N THR A 128 -6.09 3.98 -10.66
CA THR A 128 -7.14 4.70 -9.93
C THR A 128 -6.56 5.89 -9.22
N SER A 129 -7.16 7.07 -9.42
CA SER A 129 -6.87 8.29 -8.67
C SER A 129 -8.07 8.70 -7.83
N SER A 130 -7.80 9.34 -6.68
CA SER A 130 -8.82 9.88 -5.78
C SER A 130 -8.21 10.90 -4.82
N ASP A 131 -9.03 11.59 -4.02
CA ASP A 131 -8.51 12.44 -2.96
C ASP A 131 -7.83 11.60 -1.87
N SER A 132 -8.35 10.40 -1.54
CA SER A 132 -7.73 9.44 -0.60
C SER A 132 -8.09 7.99 -0.92
N VAL A 133 -7.26 7.05 -0.47
CA VAL A 133 -7.56 5.61 -0.52
C VAL A 133 -7.23 4.95 0.81
N HIS A 134 -8.13 4.07 1.27
CA HIS A 134 -7.95 3.24 2.44
C HIS A 134 -7.94 1.76 2.04
N LEU A 135 -6.83 1.08 2.31
CA LEU A 135 -6.62 -0.33 2.05
C LEU A 135 -6.73 -1.13 3.35
N TYR A 136 -7.46 -2.23 3.32
CA TYR A 136 -7.66 -3.13 4.45
C TYR A 136 -7.06 -4.49 4.15
N PHE A 137 -6.28 -5.00 5.09
CA PHE A 137 -5.55 -6.26 4.95
C PHE A 137 -6.00 -7.27 6.01
N ILE A 138 -6.05 -8.54 5.62
CA ILE A 138 -6.24 -9.69 6.51
C ILE A 138 -5.14 -10.70 6.18
N ASN A 139 -4.37 -11.10 7.18
CA ASN A 139 -3.25 -12.04 7.01
C ASN A 139 -2.27 -11.62 5.89
N ASN A 140 -1.91 -10.34 5.86
CA ASN A 140 -1.07 -9.71 4.82
C ASN A 140 -1.63 -9.81 3.40
N ARG A 141 -2.93 -10.04 3.21
CA ARG A 141 -3.59 -10.01 1.89
C ARG A 141 -4.53 -8.82 1.82
N LEU A 142 -4.51 -8.13 0.69
CA LEU A 142 -5.44 -7.04 0.42
C LEU A 142 -6.85 -7.61 0.24
N GLU A 143 -7.77 -7.20 1.13
CA GLU A 143 -9.18 -7.61 1.13
C GLU A 143 -10.06 -6.56 0.49
N ARG A 144 -9.77 -5.28 0.74
CA ARG A 144 -10.64 -4.19 0.31
C ARG A 144 -9.87 -2.90 0.12
N ALA A 145 -10.21 -2.15 -0.92
CA ALA A 145 -9.78 -0.79 -1.15
C ALA A 145 -11.00 0.15 -1.21
N GLU A 146 -10.97 1.23 -0.44
CA GLU A 146 -11.99 2.28 -0.42
C GLU A 146 -11.39 3.59 -0.91
N PHE A 147 -11.87 4.08 -2.04
CA PHE A 147 -11.45 5.33 -2.66
C PHE A 147 -12.48 6.41 -2.36
N ALA A 148 -12.04 7.58 -1.93
CA ALA A 148 -12.90 8.70 -1.60
C ALA A 148 -12.44 9.98 -2.29
N GLY A 149 -13.43 10.71 -2.82
CA GLY A 149 -13.28 12.01 -3.48
C GLY A 149 -12.72 11.92 -4.90
N LYS A 150 -13.50 12.37 -5.88
CA LYS A 150 -13.09 12.53 -7.29
C LYS A 150 -12.43 11.30 -7.90
N VAL A 151 -13.02 10.14 -7.67
CA VAL A 151 -12.48 8.86 -8.18
C VAL A 151 -12.48 8.86 -9.69
N GLN A 152 -11.33 8.55 -10.29
CA GLN A 152 -11.17 8.28 -11.71
C GLN A 152 -10.38 6.98 -11.85
N SER A 153 -10.88 6.05 -12.66
CA SER A 153 -10.23 4.76 -12.86
C SER A 153 -10.16 4.36 -14.33
N ILE A 154 -9.13 3.61 -14.66
CA ILE A 154 -8.94 2.93 -15.94
C ILE A 154 -8.66 1.48 -15.63
N TYR A 155 -9.50 0.58 -16.18
CA TYR A 155 -9.33 -0.87 -16.09
C TYR A 155 -9.29 -1.48 -17.47
N TYR A 156 -8.40 -2.43 -17.67
CA TYR A 156 -8.33 -3.20 -18.90
C TYR A 156 -9.23 -4.43 -18.81
N LEU A 157 -10.06 -4.61 -19.84
CA LEU A 157 -10.95 -5.75 -19.96
C LEU A 157 -10.31 -6.87 -20.77
N TYR A 158 -10.63 -8.09 -20.41
CA TYR A 158 -10.15 -9.30 -21.06
C TYR A 158 -11.32 -10.23 -21.32
N ASP A 159 -11.23 -10.93 -22.44
CA ASP A 159 -12.09 -12.06 -22.77
C ASP A 159 -11.15 -13.26 -22.96
N GLU A 160 -11.19 -14.19 -22.00
CA GLU A 160 -10.19 -15.26 -21.86
C GLU A 160 -8.76 -14.68 -21.75
N GLU A 161 -7.91 -14.87 -22.78
CA GLU A 161 -6.54 -14.33 -22.83
C GLU A 161 -6.39 -13.12 -23.78
N ALA A 162 -7.48 -12.67 -24.40
CA ALA A 162 -7.47 -11.57 -25.36
C ALA A 162 -7.88 -10.26 -24.73
N ALA A 163 -7.17 -9.17 -25.09
CA ALA A 163 -7.56 -7.83 -24.68
C ALA A 163 -8.90 -7.43 -25.32
N ASN A 164 -9.88 -7.08 -24.50
CA ASN A 164 -11.24 -6.71 -24.93
C ASN A 164 -11.58 -5.23 -24.69
N GLY A 165 -10.58 -4.38 -24.65
CA GLY A 165 -10.76 -2.94 -24.46
C GLY A 165 -10.32 -2.44 -23.10
N LEU A 166 -10.78 -1.25 -22.77
CA LEU A 166 -10.58 -0.63 -21.47
C LEU A 166 -11.87 0.10 -21.04
N VAL A 167 -12.07 0.19 -19.73
CA VAL A 167 -13.16 0.97 -19.12
C VAL A 167 -12.54 2.15 -18.38
N LYS A 168 -13.01 3.35 -18.70
CA LYS A 168 -12.79 4.54 -17.87
C LYS A 168 -14.02 4.80 -17.04
N SER A 169 -13.83 5.01 -15.74
CA SER A 169 -14.94 5.31 -14.85
C SER A 169 -14.64 6.53 -14.00
N THR A 170 -15.69 7.29 -13.67
CA THR A 170 -15.64 8.37 -12.69
C THR A 170 -16.70 8.16 -11.64
N ALA A 171 -16.42 8.56 -10.40
CA ALA A 171 -17.38 8.47 -9.29
C ALA A 171 -16.98 9.44 -8.18
N HIS A 172 -17.88 9.65 -7.20
CA HIS A 172 -17.51 10.36 -5.97
C HIS A 172 -16.69 9.46 -5.03
N SER A 173 -17.05 8.18 -4.94
CA SER A 173 -16.30 7.18 -4.20
C SER A 173 -16.41 5.81 -4.86
N ALA A 174 -15.45 4.93 -4.54
CA ALA A 174 -15.44 3.55 -5.02
C ALA A 174 -15.00 2.59 -3.93
N THR A 175 -15.52 1.37 -3.99
CA THR A 175 -15.06 0.24 -3.17
C THR A 175 -14.70 -0.91 -4.08
N ILE A 176 -13.50 -1.45 -3.92
CA ILE A 176 -13.03 -2.66 -4.59
C ILE A 176 -12.83 -3.73 -3.52
N VAL A 177 -13.41 -4.90 -3.73
CA VAL A 177 -13.23 -6.09 -2.90
C VAL A 177 -12.37 -7.07 -3.67
N PHE A 178 -11.38 -7.65 -2.98
CA PHE A 178 -10.46 -8.63 -3.53
C PHE A 178 -10.74 -10.01 -2.94
N LYS A 179 -10.53 -11.03 -3.75
CA LYS A 179 -10.56 -12.43 -3.35
C LYS A 179 -9.43 -13.17 -4.05
N ASP A 180 -8.59 -13.87 -3.29
CA ASP A 180 -7.43 -14.58 -3.80
C ASP A 180 -6.49 -13.70 -4.66
N ASN A 181 -6.30 -12.44 -4.25
CA ASN A 181 -5.54 -11.38 -4.94
C ASN A 181 -6.12 -10.95 -6.30
N ASP A 182 -7.36 -11.30 -6.60
CA ASP A 182 -8.09 -10.86 -7.78
C ASP A 182 -9.24 -9.93 -7.40
N ILE A 183 -9.64 -9.03 -8.30
CA ILE A 183 -10.81 -8.18 -8.11
C ILE A 183 -12.06 -9.06 -8.19
N ASP A 184 -12.78 -9.18 -7.07
CA ASP A 184 -14.07 -9.87 -6.98
C ASP A 184 -15.24 -8.93 -7.26
N GLN A 185 -15.17 -7.70 -6.73
CA GLN A 185 -16.27 -6.74 -6.87
C GLN A 185 -15.77 -5.31 -6.94
N VAL A 186 -16.39 -4.51 -7.83
CA VAL A 186 -16.23 -3.05 -7.90
C VAL A 186 -17.59 -2.39 -7.70
N ARG A 187 -17.66 -1.43 -6.79
CA ARG A 187 -18.83 -0.59 -6.54
C ARG A 187 -18.45 0.87 -6.68
N LEU A 188 -19.20 1.61 -7.47
CA LEU A 188 -19.03 3.04 -7.70
C LEU A 188 -20.23 3.80 -7.14
N PHE A 189 -20.01 4.91 -6.45
CA PHE A 189 -21.04 5.70 -5.79
C PHE A 189 -20.94 7.18 -6.16
N GLY A 190 -22.11 7.88 -6.13
CA GLY A 190 -22.20 9.32 -6.36
C GLY A 190 -22.14 9.70 -7.83
N SER A 191 -23.18 9.34 -8.57
CA SER A 191 -23.34 9.61 -10.01
C SER A 191 -22.21 9.05 -10.86
N PRO A 192 -21.97 7.75 -10.83
CA PRO A 192 -20.91 7.14 -11.61
C PRO A 192 -21.17 7.29 -13.11
N THR A 193 -20.08 7.48 -13.87
CA THR A 193 -20.09 7.36 -15.32
C THR A 193 -19.06 6.32 -15.75
N SER A 194 -19.32 5.64 -16.86
CA SER A 194 -18.39 4.64 -17.43
C SER A 194 -18.48 4.66 -18.94
N GLU A 195 -17.36 4.62 -19.61
CA GLU A 195 -17.21 4.55 -21.08
C GLU A 195 -16.13 3.54 -21.52
#